data_ef974b15bf9712d3d75392d948390183
#
_entry.id   ef974b15bf9712d3d75392d948390183
#
_cell.length_a   1.000
_cell.length_b   1.000
_cell.length_c   1.000
_cell.angle_alpha   90.00
_cell.angle_beta   90.00
_cell.angle_gamma   90.00
#
_symmetry.space_group_name_H-M   'P 1'
#
loop_
_entity.id
_entity.type
_entity.pdbx_description
1 polymer ?
#
loop_
_entity_poly.entity_id
_entity_poly.type
_entity_poly.pdbx_seq_one_letter_code
_entity_poly.pdbx_strand_id
1 'polypeptide(L)'
;MDKKIKLIPGICDTKNRHYLPEKLLDGKTTVNENGNNSQVYPGNLKEYRAVLADDIEDVWYEYVPDSYDPGKKTPLVVSMHGGLMTGWGQAVYTSWTLVADREGFIVVFPNAASKRMWMMECDWEKVIETLGQISGDVPLLHKPENHVEDYHDVKKTVKLIEKMKEKYNIDAGRIYMQGMSMGNAMTGQFARYMGSILAGAAGSGCPTNSKLLFDNRHEVINQSGPLDIWQSRLELDKVPPHYREGDHETIRYNLEYWNRVNGCDALPQIGIRDEYNFAFYKGSQGNNVLMDVKNRDHGQTFDDAELVWDYLFSGCYKDESGRLHHSEPRKKWCVDEVNFAVAKDCRKAWVNNGIMELHKPCFFWEKIKYHGLNGNAIVRGSYAYIPVSSLAEIFHMRLKTEENGRVAYLCGAPQIGKIISEEVEEIQFAEGNIACIVNNSVESMYAEAVMKENELCVSLEWFARRFLKLSVSECDGVVYATDHPSRISWHMADLIRTYLT
;
A
#
# COMPACT_ATOMS: atom_id res chain seq x y z
N MET A 1 4.80 -27.75 21.87
CA MET A 1 6.18 -27.24 21.76
C MET A 1 6.21 -26.35 20.52
N ASP A 2 6.42 -25.06 20.70
CA ASP A 2 6.57 -24.15 19.56
C ASP A 2 7.75 -24.60 18.71
N LYS A 3 7.48 -25.09 17.51
CA LYS A 3 8.54 -25.39 16.55
C LYS A 3 9.30 -24.09 16.24
N LYS A 4 10.53 -23.95 16.69
CA LYS A 4 11.35 -22.81 16.30
C LYS A 4 11.55 -22.84 14.79
N ILE A 5 11.03 -21.83 14.10
CA ILE A 5 11.27 -21.62 12.69
C ILE A 5 12.76 -21.36 12.50
N LYS A 6 13.41 -22.08 11.60
CA LYS A 6 14.81 -21.85 11.22
C LYS A 6 14.85 -21.36 9.77
N LEU A 7 15.54 -20.27 9.57
CA LEU A 7 15.88 -19.83 8.22
C LEU A 7 16.89 -20.80 7.60
N ILE A 8 16.72 -21.09 6.32
CA ILE A 8 17.68 -21.82 5.52
C ILE A 8 18.45 -20.83 4.62
N PRO A 9 19.66 -21.17 4.17
CA PRO A 9 20.39 -20.32 3.23
C PRO A 9 19.54 -19.98 2.00
N GLY A 10 19.57 -18.71 1.58
CA GLY A 10 18.82 -18.20 0.44
C GLY A 10 19.37 -18.66 -0.92
N ILE A 11 19.42 -19.97 -1.17
CA ILE A 11 19.87 -20.57 -2.43
C ILE A 11 18.66 -21.16 -3.14
N CYS A 12 18.51 -20.88 -4.43
CA CYS A 12 17.53 -21.56 -5.26
C CYS A 12 17.85 -23.05 -5.30
N ASP A 13 16.93 -23.87 -4.80
CA ASP A 13 17.04 -25.32 -4.91
C ASP A 13 16.42 -25.83 -6.22
N THR A 14 16.52 -27.15 -6.45
CA THR A 14 15.96 -27.78 -7.64
C THR A 14 14.44 -27.71 -7.73
N LYS A 15 13.74 -27.37 -6.63
CA LYS A 15 12.28 -27.34 -6.57
C LYS A 15 11.70 -26.03 -7.07
N ASN A 16 12.37 -24.90 -6.84
CA ASN A 16 11.92 -23.59 -7.33
C ASN A 16 12.65 -23.13 -8.59
N ARG A 17 13.57 -23.93 -9.06
CA ARG A 17 14.43 -23.67 -10.22
C ARG A 17 13.67 -23.30 -11.49
N HIS A 18 12.49 -23.85 -11.69
CA HIS A 18 11.72 -23.73 -12.92
C HIS A 18 11.15 -22.35 -13.23
N TYR A 19 11.09 -21.45 -12.26
CA TYR A 19 10.60 -20.09 -12.50
C TYR A 19 11.69 -19.01 -12.43
N LEU A 20 12.93 -19.40 -12.17
CA LEU A 20 14.08 -18.50 -12.24
C LEU A 20 14.85 -18.71 -13.53
N PRO A 21 15.30 -17.64 -14.20
CA PRO A 21 16.19 -17.76 -15.35
C PRO A 21 17.45 -18.54 -14.99
N GLU A 22 17.95 -19.38 -15.90
CA GLU A 22 19.12 -20.23 -15.66
C GLU A 22 20.35 -19.44 -15.20
N LYS A 23 20.56 -18.25 -15.77
CA LYS A 23 21.64 -17.34 -15.36
C LYS A 23 21.62 -16.93 -13.88
N LEU A 24 20.45 -17.02 -13.22
CA LEU A 24 20.30 -16.72 -11.80
C LEU A 24 20.57 -17.93 -10.90
N LEU A 25 20.77 -19.09 -11.48
CA LEU A 25 20.99 -20.36 -10.77
C LEU A 25 22.46 -20.71 -10.65
N ASP A 26 23.37 -19.86 -11.08
CA ASP A 26 24.83 -20.06 -11.06
C ASP A 26 25.47 -19.89 -9.66
N GLY A 27 24.68 -19.60 -8.66
CA GLY A 27 25.11 -19.39 -7.28
C GLY A 27 25.74 -18.03 -6.97
N LYS A 28 25.76 -17.12 -7.95
CA LYS A 28 26.30 -15.76 -7.78
C LYS A 28 25.23 -14.72 -7.53
N THR A 29 23.98 -15.00 -7.91
CA THR A 29 22.87 -14.08 -7.75
C THR A 29 22.23 -14.30 -6.40
N THR A 30 22.21 -13.27 -5.60
CA THR A 30 21.46 -13.24 -4.36
C THR A 30 19.96 -13.13 -4.65
N VAL A 31 19.17 -13.36 -3.63
CA VAL A 31 17.75 -13.12 -3.62
C VAL A 31 17.48 -11.68 -4.03
N ASN A 32 16.49 -11.46 -4.86
CA ASN A 32 16.00 -10.12 -5.14
C ASN A 32 15.35 -9.49 -3.91
N GLU A 33 15.01 -8.24 -3.98
CA GLU A 33 14.39 -7.50 -2.88
C GLU A 33 13.03 -8.07 -2.41
N ASN A 34 12.41 -8.92 -3.21
CA ASN A 34 11.16 -9.61 -2.88
C ASN A 34 11.40 -10.93 -2.13
N GLY A 35 12.63 -11.31 -1.93
CA GLY A 35 13.07 -12.28 -0.92
C GLY A 35 12.58 -13.72 -1.05
N ASN A 36 12.12 -14.13 -2.20
CA ASN A 36 11.34 -15.34 -2.37
C ASN A 36 12.06 -16.69 -2.23
N ASN A 37 13.37 -16.73 -2.25
CA ASN A 37 14.13 -17.99 -2.18
C ASN A 37 14.96 -18.15 -0.88
N SER A 38 14.71 -17.32 0.12
CA SER A 38 15.33 -17.43 1.45
C SER A 38 14.37 -17.86 2.55
N GLN A 39 13.11 -18.13 2.21
CA GLN A 39 12.10 -18.56 3.15
C GLN A 39 12.21 -20.06 3.48
N VAL A 40 11.53 -20.44 4.55
CA VAL A 40 11.41 -21.86 4.93
C VAL A 40 10.58 -22.61 3.90
N TYR A 41 11.13 -23.70 3.37
CA TYR A 41 10.42 -24.56 2.43
C TYR A 41 9.18 -25.20 3.09
N PRO A 42 7.99 -25.11 2.48
CA PRO A 42 6.76 -25.65 3.06
C PRO A 42 6.68 -27.18 2.90
N GLY A 43 7.16 -27.92 3.87
CA GLY A 43 7.23 -29.39 3.82
C GLY A 43 5.88 -30.11 3.66
N ASN A 44 4.79 -29.48 4.10
CA ASN A 44 3.42 -30.02 3.99
C ASN A 44 2.73 -29.69 2.66
N LEU A 45 3.39 -28.98 1.74
CA LEU A 45 2.84 -28.65 0.44
C LEU A 45 2.70 -29.90 -0.44
N LYS A 46 1.48 -30.17 -0.94
CA LYS A 46 1.18 -31.35 -1.77
C LYS A 46 0.59 -30.91 -3.11
N GLU A 47 1.06 -31.54 -4.19
CA GLU A 47 0.53 -31.36 -5.54
C GLU A 47 -0.69 -32.25 -5.76
N TYR A 48 -1.69 -31.69 -6.44
CA TYR A 48 -2.89 -32.40 -6.88
C TYR A 48 -3.16 -32.11 -8.35
N ARG A 49 -3.80 -33.06 -9.03
CA ARG A 49 -4.21 -32.97 -10.42
C ARG A 49 -5.63 -33.52 -10.58
N ALA A 50 -6.45 -32.85 -11.34
CA ALA A 50 -7.75 -33.32 -11.77
C ALA A 50 -8.29 -32.45 -12.90
N VAL A 51 -9.25 -32.94 -13.63
CA VAL A 51 -10.08 -32.11 -14.50
C VAL A 51 -11.12 -31.42 -13.64
N LEU A 52 -11.04 -30.09 -13.50
CA LEU A 52 -12.00 -29.29 -12.76
C LEU A 52 -13.03 -28.62 -13.67
N ALA A 53 -12.61 -28.22 -14.88
CA ALA A 53 -13.49 -27.58 -15.88
C ALA A 53 -12.97 -27.85 -17.30
N ASP A 54 -13.85 -27.72 -18.30
CA ASP A 54 -13.57 -27.67 -19.76
C ASP A 54 -12.66 -28.81 -20.27
N ASP A 55 -12.72 -30.01 -19.69
CA ASP A 55 -11.91 -31.20 -20.03
C ASP A 55 -10.37 -30.96 -20.04
N ILE A 56 -9.90 -29.97 -19.27
CA ILE A 56 -8.49 -29.64 -19.10
C ILE A 56 -7.99 -30.18 -17.75
N GLU A 57 -6.84 -30.86 -17.75
CA GLU A 57 -6.20 -31.25 -16.50
C GLU A 57 -5.62 -30.04 -15.79
N ASP A 58 -6.14 -29.74 -14.61
CA ASP A 58 -5.69 -28.66 -13.73
C ASP A 58 -4.73 -29.19 -12.67
N VAL A 59 -3.78 -28.33 -12.29
CA VAL A 59 -2.80 -28.60 -11.24
C VAL A 59 -2.92 -27.54 -10.17
N TRP A 60 -2.90 -27.96 -8.91
CA TRP A 60 -2.84 -27.06 -7.77
C TRP A 60 -2.04 -27.67 -6.62
N TYR A 61 -1.66 -26.83 -5.68
CA TYR A 61 -0.96 -27.24 -4.46
C TYR A 61 -1.78 -26.88 -3.25
N GLU A 62 -1.85 -27.80 -2.28
CA GLU A 62 -2.53 -27.59 -1.01
C GLU A 62 -1.53 -27.58 0.12
N TYR A 63 -1.64 -26.59 0.98
CA TYR A 63 -0.92 -26.51 2.24
C TYR A 63 -1.91 -26.63 3.39
N VAL A 64 -1.80 -27.71 4.14
CA VAL A 64 -2.62 -28.00 5.33
C VAL A 64 -1.66 -27.96 6.53
N PRO A 65 -1.82 -27.03 7.47
CA PRO A 65 -0.95 -26.94 8.64
C PRO A 65 -1.14 -28.16 9.56
N ASP A 66 -0.10 -28.51 10.32
CA ASP A 66 -0.15 -29.63 11.28
C ASP A 66 -1.23 -29.43 12.36
N SER A 67 -1.65 -28.19 12.59
CA SER A 67 -2.70 -27.81 13.56
C SER A 67 -4.14 -27.98 13.04
N TYR A 68 -4.33 -28.37 11.78
CA TYR A 68 -5.67 -28.57 11.20
C TYR A 68 -6.46 -29.62 11.99
N ASP A 69 -7.67 -29.23 12.40
CA ASP A 69 -8.62 -30.09 13.10
C ASP A 69 -9.91 -30.24 12.26
N PRO A 70 -10.21 -31.45 11.73
CA PRO A 70 -11.40 -31.65 10.91
C PRO A 70 -12.71 -31.44 11.69
N GLY A 71 -12.66 -31.39 13.03
CA GLY A 71 -13.82 -31.09 13.88
C GLY A 71 -14.15 -29.59 13.96
N LYS A 72 -13.28 -28.72 13.44
CA LYS A 72 -13.44 -27.26 13.50
C LYS A 72 -13.53 -26.67 12.11
N LYS A 73 -14.44 -25.70 11.94
CA LYS A 73 -14.49 -24.88 10.72
C LYS A 73 -13.19 -24.11 10.54
N THR A 74 -12.58 -24.19 9.35
CA THR A 74 -11.24 -23.68 9.05
C THR A 74 -11.30 -22.69 7.89
N PRO A 75 -10.68 -21.50 7.99
CA PRO A 75 -10.60 -20.56 6.89
C PRO A 75 -9.80 -21.14 5.70
N LEU A 76 -10.09 -20.64 4.50
CA LEU A 76 -9.38 -20.97 3.26
C LEU A 76 -8.80 -19.70 2.63
N VAL A 77 -7.52 -19.76 2.27
CA VAL A 77 -6.87 -18.74 1.43
C VAL A 77 -6.55 -19.35 0.07
N VAL A 78 -6.97 -18.70 -1.02
CA VAL A 78 -6.61 -19.05 -2.39
C VAL A 78 -5.55 -18.06 -2.85
N SER A 79 -4.32 -18.51 -3.08
CA SER A 79 -3.18 -17.63 -3.45
C SER A 79 -2.79 -17.83 -4.91
N MET A 80 -2.97 -16.75 -5.70
CA MET A 80 -2.81 -16.72 -7.15
C MET A 80 -1.39 -16.26 -7.53
N HIS A 81 -0.69 -17.05 -8.34
CA HIS A 81 0.68 -16.73 -8.75
C HIS A 81 0.77 -15.62 -9.80
N GLY A 82 1.92 -14.96 -9.90
CA GLY A 82 2.24 -14.01 -10.96
C GLY A 82 2.39 -14.67 -12.33
N GLY A 83 2.37 -13.87 -13.39
CA GLY A 83 2.62 -14.38 -14.76
C GLY A 83 3.91 -15.17 -14.85
N LEU A 84 3.91 -16.26 -15.63
CA LEU A 84 5.01 -17.19 -15.85
C LEU A 84 5.47 -17.99 -14.62
N MET A 85 4.85 -17.78 -13.45
CA MET A 85 5.07 -18.55 -12.24
C MET A 85 4.19 -19.81 -12.21
N THR A 86 4.21 -20.50 -11.08
CA THR A 86 3.36 -21.64 -10.77
C THR A 86 2.80 -21.51 -9.37
N GLY A 87 1.77 -22.26 -9.02
CA GLY A 87 1.26 -22.32 -7.65
C GLY A 87 2.32 -22.77 -6.65
N TRP A 88 3.20 -23.70 -7.06
CA TRP A 88 4.36 -24.07 -6.24
C TRP A 88 5.32 -22.89 -6.03
N GLY A 89 5.63 -22.15 -7.11
CA GLY A 89 6.45 -20.93 -7.02
C GLY A 89 5.81 -19.90 -6.12
N GLN A 90 4.50 -19.68 -6.18
CA GLN A 90 3.75 -18.79 -5.30
C GLN A 90 3.85 -19.21 -3.83
N ALA A 91 3.72 -20.50 -3.54
CA ALA A 91 3.84 -21.02 -2.18
C ALA A 91 5.23 -20.79 -1.57
N VAL A 92 6.28 -20.84 -2.40
CA VAL A 92 7.66 -20.55 -1.97
C VAL A 92 7.95 -19.05 -1.96
N TYR A 93 7.33 -18.29 -2.87
CA TYR A 93 7.52 -16.85 -3.00
C TYR A 93 6.89 -16.05 -1.86
N THR A 94 5.72 -16.48 -1.36
CA THR A 94 4.95 -15.79 -0.33
C THR A 94 5.14 -16.43 1.05
N SER A 95 4.76 -15.74 2.12
CA SER A 95 4.78 -16.26 3.49
C SER A 95 3.45 -16.88 3.94
N TRP A 96 2.49 -17.11 3.04
CA TRP A 96 1.15 -17.64 3.38
C TRP A 96 1.20 -18.96 4.15
N THR A 97 2.14 -19.86 3.83
CA THR A 97 2.29 -21.13 4.56
C THR A 97 2.74 -20.95 6.01
N LEU A 98 3.57 -19.93 6.28
CA LEU A 98 4.02 -19.60 7.64
C LEU A 98 2.87 -18.99 8.46
N VAL A 99 2.05 -18.15 7.84
CA VAL A 99 0.87 -17.58 8.48
C VAL A 99 -0.18 -18.68 8.73
N ALA A 100 -0.34 -19.61 7.78
CA ALA A 100 -1.21 -20.78 7.94
C ALA A 100 -0.79 -21.66 9.13
N ASP A 101 0.50 -21.91 9.31
CA ASP A 101 1.01 -22.65 10.48
C ASP A 101 0.69 -21.94 11.80
N ARG A 102 0.77 -20.61 11.80
CA ARG A 102 0.48 -19.79 12.98
C ARG A 102 -1.01 -19.74 13.32
N GLU A 103 -1.86 -19.66 12.30
CA GLU A 103 -3.29 -19.35 12.45
C GLU A 103 -4.23 -20.57 12.25
N GLY A 104 -3.72 -21.64 11.67
CA GLY A 104 -4.48 -22.88 11.48
C GLY A 104 -5.41 -22.89 10.25
N PHE A 105 -5.24 -22.01 9.27
CA PHE A 105 -6.02 -22.03 8.03
C PHE A 105 -5.36 -22.86 6.92
N ILE A 106 -6.14 -23.23 5.90
CA ILE A 106 -5.65 -23.96 4.73
C ILE A 106 -5.33 -22.96 3.61
N VAL A 107 -4.26 -23.23 2.85
CA VAL A 107 -3.93 -22.45 1.66
C VAL A 107 -3.92 -23.34 0.43
N VAL A 108 -4.50 -22.86 -0.67
CA VAL A 108 -4.38 -23.48 -1.99
C VAL A 108 -3.69 -22.55 -2.97
N PHE A 109 -2.85 -23.12 -3.80
CA PHE A 109 -2.06 -22.41 -4.81
C PHE A 109 -2.34 -23.06 -6.18
N PRO A 110 -3.35 -22.59 -6.92
CA PRO A 110 -3.64 -23.13 -8.25
C PRO A 110 -2.61 -22.66 -9.29
N ASN A 111 -2.36 -23.51 -10.30
CA ASN A 111 -1.66 -23.08 -11.51
C ASN A 111 -2.64 -22.42 -12.48
N ALA A 112 -2.20 -21.40 -13.23
CA ALA A 112 -2.90 -20.96 -14.43
C ALA A 112 -2.93 -22.10 -15.48
N ALA A 113 -4.02 -22.23 -16.20
CA ALA A 113 -4.26 -23.38 -17.08
C ALA A 113 -3.32 -23.39 -18.28
N SER A 114 -2.97 -22.27 -18.84
CA SER A 114 -2.20 -22.21 -20.08
C SER A 114 -0.96 -21.34 -19.97
N LYS A 115 0.21 -21.93 -20.33
CA LYS A 115 1.50 -21.22 -20.40
C LYS A 115 1.87 -20.44 -19.13
N ARG A 116 1.33 -20.82 -17.97
CA ARG A 116 1.50 -20.13 -16.69
C ARG A 116 1.01 -18.66 -16.70
N MET A 117 0.01 -18.37 -17.52
CA MET A 117 -0.63 -17.07 -17.66
C MET A 117 -2.12 -17.24 -17.42
N TRP A 118 -2.71 -16.42 -16.54
CA TRP A 118 -4.11 -16.48 -16.21
C TRP A 118 -5.00 -16.07 -17.40
N MET A 119 -6.04 -16.83 -17.64
CA MET A 119 -7.09 -16.49 -18.59
C MET A 119 -8.07 -15.55 -17.89
N MET A 120 -8.02 -14.28 -18.23
CA MET A 120 -8.76 -13.21 -17.55
C MET A 120 -9.12 -12.05 -18.48
N GLU A 121 -10.03 -11.21 -18.05
CA GLU A 121 -10.31 -9.96 -18.73
C GLU A 121 -9.09 -9.04 -18.78
N CYS A 122 -8.96 -8.26 -19.83
CA CYS A 122 -7.91 -7.24 -19.98
C CYS A 122 -8.30 -6.21 -21.04
N ASP A 123 -7.63 -5.07 -21.06
CA ASP A 123 -7.67 -4.15 -22.19
C ASP A 123 -6.83 -4.76 -23.33
N TRP A 124 -7.50 -5.55 -24.20
CA TRP A 124 -6.83 -6.34 -25.21
C TRP A 124 -6.04 -5.49 -26.22
N GLU A 125 -6.54 -4.32 -26.58
CA GLU A 125 -5.85 -3.40 -27.48
C GLU A 125 -4.52 -2.95 -26.87
N LYS A 126 -4.55 -2.59 -25.60
CA LYS A 126 -3.35 -2.18 -24.86
C LYS A 126 -2.36 -3.32 -24.66
N VAL A 127 -2.87 -4.52 -24.41
CA VAL A 127 -2.05 -5.73 -24.29
C VAL A 127 -1.32 -6.02 -25.59
N ILE A 128 -2.02 -6.01 -26.72
CA ILE A 128 -1.42 -6.25 -28.04
C ILE A 128 -0.38 -5.18 -28.37
N GLU A 129 -0.69 -3.91 -28.15
CA GLU A 129 0.24 -2.80 -28.35
C GLU A 129 1.54 -3.04 -27.55
N THR A 130 1.42 -3.40 -26.28
CA THR A 130 2.56 -3.57 -25.37
C THR A 130 3.37 -4.82 -25.68
N LEU A 131 2.72 -5.97 -25.86
CA LEU A 131 3.41 -7.24 -26.13
C LEU A 131 3.98 -7.30 -27.54
N GLY A 132 3.34 -6.68 -28.51
CA GLY A 132 3.88 -6.55 -29.88
C GLY A 132 5.24 -5.83 -29.91
N GLN A 133 5.49 -4.93 -28.97
CA GLN A 133 6.77 -4.25 -28.83
C GLN A 133 7.86 -5.12 -28.13
N ILE A 134 7.45 -6.10 -27.32
CA ILE A 134 8.37 -6.85 -26.44
C ILE A 134 8.69 -8.25 -27.00
N SER A 135 7.73 -8.97 -27.56
CA SER A 135 7.84 -10.44 -27.72
C SER A 135 7.78 -11.01 -29.13
N GLY A 136 7.64 -10.19 -30.19
CA GLY A 136 7.46 -10.74 -31.54
C GLY A 136 6.23 -11.67 -31.66
N ASP A 137 6.32 -12.81 -32.29
CA ASP A 137 5.20 -13.56 -32.85
C ASP A 137 4.32 -14.41 -31.91
N VAL A 138 4.45 -14.37 -30.59
CA VAL A 138 3.67 -15.26 -29.71
C VAL A 138 2.87 -14.47 -28.67
N PRO A 139 1.55 -14.38 -28.79
CA PRO A 139 0.71 -13.81 -27.73
C PRO A 139 0.82 -14.68 -26.48
N LEU A 140 1.38 -14.12 -25.40
CA LEU A 140 1.46 -14.76 -24.09
C LEU A 140 0.10 -14.80 -23.39
N LEU A 141 -0.77 -13.83 -23.68
CA LEU A 141 -2.09 -13.71 -23.10
C LEU A 141 -3.17 -14.25 -24.03
N HIS A 142 -4.25 -14.70 -23.43
CA HIS A 142 -5.42 -15.15 -24.15
C HIS A 142 -6.33 -13.96 -24.51
N LYS A 143 -6.95 -14.05 -25.69
CA LYS A 143 -8.01 -13.10 -26.06
C LYS A 143 -9.12 -13.18 -25.01
N PRO A 144 -9.68 -12.03 -24.58
CA PRO A 144 -10.79 -12.01 -23.63
C PRO A 144 -12.00 -12.80 -24.13
N GLU A 145 -12.66 -13.52 -23.23
CA GLU A 145 -13.97 -14.12 -23.44
C GLU A 145 -15.07 -13.06 -23.38
N ASN A 146 -16.26 -13.40 -23.83
CA ASN A 146 -17.40 -12.49 -23.81
C ASN A 146 -17.97 -12.28 -22.40
N HIS A 147 -17.88 -13.30 -21.57
CA HIS A 147 -18.36 -13.29 -20.18
C HIS A 147 -17.29 -13.84 -19.25
N VAL A 148 -17.22 -13.27 -18.06
CA VAL A 148 -16.18 -13.66 -17.07
C VAL A 148 -16.32 -15.11 -16.63
N GLU A 149 -17.55 -15.62 -16.58
CA GLU A 149 -17.87 -17.01 -16.25
C GLU A 149 -17.36 -18.02 -17.30
N ASP A 150 -17.05 -17.56 -18.50
CA ASP A 150 -16.58 -18.42 -19.60
C ASP A 150 -15.06 -18.71 -19.50
N TYR A 151 -14.31 -17.89 -18.76
CA TYR A 151 -12.89 -18.15 -18.57
C TYR A 151 -12.66 -19.46 -17.81
N HIS A 152 -11.83 -20.33 -18.38
CA HIS A 152 -11.47 -21.59 -17.72
C HIS A 152 -10.91 -21.38 -16.31
N ASP A 153 -10.00 -20.41 -16.14
CA ASP A 153 -9.37 -20.15 -14.84
C ASP A 153 -10.36 -19.65 -13.78
N VAL A 154 -11.47 -19.02 -14.16
CA VAL A 154 -12.57 -18.67 -13.25
C VAL A 154 -13.37 -19.92 -12.87
N LYS A 155 -13.83 -20.70 -13.86
CA LYS A 155 -14.59 -21.94 -13.64
C LYS A 155 -13.85 -22.91 -12.71
N LYS A 156 -12.57 -23.19 -13.03
CA LYS A 156 -11.76 -24.10 -12.22
C LYS A 156 -11.52 -23.59 -10.81
N THR A 157 -11.35 -22.27 -10.63
CA THR A 157 -11.12 -21.70 -9.29
C THR A 157 -12.38 -21.87 -8.42
N VAL A 158 -13.57 -21.62 -8.96
CA VAL A 158 -14.85 -21.92 -8.27
C VAL A 158 -14.92 -23.40 -7.89
N LYS A 159 -14.66 -24.31 -8.86
CA LYS A 159 -14.68 -25.76 -8.61
C LYS A 159 -13.61 -26.20 -7.61
N LEU A 160 -12.44 -25.58 -7.62
CA LEU A 160 -11.41 -25.87 -6.63
C LEU A 160 -11.86 -25.49 -5.22
N ILE A 161 -12.48 -24.31 -5.04
CA ILE A 161 -13.02 -23.89 -3.74
C ILE A 161 -14.09 -24.89 -3.27
N GLU A 162 -15.01 -25.32 -4.14
CA GLU A 162 -16.00 -26.34 -3.81
C GLU A 162 -15.34 -27.67 -3.40
N LYS A 163 -14.35 -28.14 -4.15
CA LYS A 163 -13.57 -29.34 -3.83
C LYS A 163 -12.86 -29.23 -2.48
N MET A 164 -12.35 -28.05 -2.13
CA MET A 164 -11.75 -27.83 -0.80
C MET A 164 -12.80 -27.93 0.30
N LYS A 165 -14.01 -27.40 0.10
CA LYS A 165 -15.13 -27.52 1.04
C LYS A 165 -15.63 -28.97 1.21
N GLU A 166 -15.56 -29.76 0.15
CA GLU A 166 -15.90 -31.19 0.21
C GLU A 166 -14.83 -32.02 0.96
N LYS A 167 -13.55 -31.65 0.77
CA LYS A 167 -12.42 -32.41 1.31
C LYS A 167 -12.09 -32.07 2.75
N TYR A 168 -12.30 -30.81 3.14
CA TYR A 168 -11.92 -30.23 4.42
C TYR A 168 -13.12 -29.53 5.07
N ASN A 169 -13.10 -29.37 6.38
CA ASN A 169 -14.14 -28.62 7.11
C ASN A 169 -13.91 -27.11 6.95
N ILE A 170 -14.09 -26.61 5.72
CA ILE A 170 -13.88 -25.19 5.41
C ILE A 170 -15.03 -24.36 5.96
N ASP A 171 -14.69 -23.23 6.59
CA ASP A 171 -15.63 -22.18 6.92
C ASP A 171 -16.02 -21.41 5.66
N ALA A 172 -17.22 -21.64 5.14
CA ALA A 172 -17.71 -21.01 3.93
C ALA A 172 -17.81 -19.47 4.05
N GLY A 173 -17.91 -18.94 5.27
CA GLY A 173 -17.88 -17.51 5.54
C GLY A 173 -16.49 -16.92 5.63
N ARG A 174 -15.42 -17.72 5.62
CA ARG A 174 -14.04 -17.29 5.76
C ARG A 174 -13.15 -17.80 4.62
N ILE A 175 -13.54 -17.47 3.40
CA ILE A 175 -12.79 -17.76 2.18
C ILE A 175 -12.19 -16.43 1.68
N TYR A 176 -10.90 -16.43 1.47
CA TYR A 176 -10.14 -15.25 1.05
C TYR A 176 -9.33 -15.57 -0.20
N MET A 177 -9.10 -14.55 -1.01
CA MET A 177 -8.22 -14.66 -2.18
C MET A 177 -7.10 -13.65 -2.12
N GLN A 178 -5.91 -14.05 -2.53
CA GLN A 178 -4.77 -13.18 -2.64
C GLN A 178 -4.02 -13.48 -3.93
N GLY A 179 -3.44 -12.43 -4.55
CA GLY A 179 -2.64 -12.62 -5.75
C GLY A 179 -1.51 -11.60 -5.92
N MET A 180 -0.52 -11.97 -6.70
CA MET A 180 0.61 -11.12 -7.04
C MET A 180 0.68 -10.93 -8.56
N SER A 181 0.91 -9.68 -9.02
CA SER A 181 1.03 -9.37 -10.45
C SER A 181 -0.21 -9.83 -11.23
N MET A 182 -0.08 -10.68 -12.25
CA MET A 182 -1.25 -11.27 -12.93
C MET A 182 -2.18 -12.03 -11.97
N GLY A 183 -1.66 -12.62 -10.90
CA GLY A 183 -2.48 -13.21 -9.85
C GLY A 183 -3.34 -12.16 -9.13
N ASN A 184 -2.84 -10.92 -8.97
CA ASN A 184 -3.67 -9.82 -8.46
C ASN A 184 -4.75 -9.42 -9.48
N ALA A 185 -4.43 -9.32 -10.76
CA ALA A 185 -5.44 -9.03 -11.78
C ALA A 185 -6.55 -10.10 -11.77
N MET A 186 -6.18 -11.39 -11.67
CA MET A 186 -7.15 -12.49 -11.52
C MET A 186 -7.94 -12.39 -10.21
N THR A 187 -7.29 -12.05 -9.11
CA THR A 187 -7.95 -11.83 -7.80
C THR A 187 -8.95 -10.68 -7.87
N GLY A 188 -8.55 -9.55 -8.47
CA GLY A 188 -9.44 -8.39 -8.66
C GLY A 188 -10.65 -8.69 -9.55
N GLN A 189 -10.45 -9.44 -10.64
CA GLN A 189 -11.55 -9.93 -11.46
C GLN A 189 -12.48 -10.84 -10.63
N PHE A 190 -11.93 -11.82 -9.94
CA PHE A 190 -12.71 -12.76 -9.14
C PHE A 190 -13.47 -12.02 -8.02
N ALA A 191 -12.86 -11.06 -7.35
CA ALA A 191 -13.51 -10.23 -6.34
C ALA A 191 -14.68 -9.42 -6.89
N ARG A 192 -14.56 -8.89 -8.11
CA ARG A 192 -15.63 -8.09 -8.74
C ARG A 192 -16.80 -8.94 -9.22
N TYR A 193 -16.58 -10.12 -9.76
CA TYR A 193 -17.64 -10.95 -10.37
C TYR A 193 -18.10 -12.07 -9.47
N MET A 194 -17.21 -12.68 -8.67
CA MET A 194 -17.46 -13.82 -7.79
C MET A 194 -17.29 -13.46 -6.32
N GLY A 195 -17.35 -12.18 -5.96
CA GLY A 195 -17.14 -11.69 -4.61
C GLY A 195 -18.13 -12.25 -3.58
N SER A 196 -19.28 -12.77 -4.00
CA SER A 196 -20.21 -13.47 -3.10
C SER A 196 -19.57 -14.68 -2.40
N ILE A 197 -18.57 -15.32 -3.01
CA ILE A 197 -17.83 -16.47 -2.45
C ILE A 197 -16.80 -16.03 -1.40
N LEU A 198 -16.28 -14.79 -1.51
CA LEU A 198 -15.16 -14.31 -0.70
C LEU A 198 -15.62 -13.42 0.46
N ALA A 199 -14.91 -13.48 1.59
CA ALA A 199 -15.00 -12.48 2.66
C ALA A 199 -14.04 -11.31 2.45
N GLY A 200 -12.89 -11.55 1.80
CA GLY A 200 -11.93 -10.53 1.48
C GLY A 200 -11.00 -10.92 0.33
N ALA A 201 -10.41 -9.90 -0.29
CA ALA A 201 -9.44 -10.06 -1.36
C ALA A 201 -8.24 -9.15 -1.17
N ALA A 202 -7.04 -9.65 -1.50
CA ALA A 202 -5.79 -8.92 -1.38
C ALA A 202 -4.94 -9.07 -2.63
N GLY A 203 -4.21 -8.02 -3.00
CA GLY A 203 -3.35 -8.13 -4.17
C GLY A 203 -2.16 -7.20 -4.15
N SER A 204 -1.08 -7.65 -4.77
CA SER A 204 0.15 -6.88 -4.94
C SER A 204 0.49 -6.70 -6.41
N GLY A 205 0.82 -5.47 -6.78
CA GLY A 205 1.08 -5.12 -8.18
C GLY A 205 -0.16 -5.22 -9.07
N CYS A 206 0.00 -4.99 -10.36
CA CYS A 206 -1.04 -5.16 -11.40
C CYS A 206 -2.44 -4.67 -11.00
N PRO A 207 -2.64 -3.37 -10.69
CA PRO A 207 -3.96 -2.83 -10.40
C PRO A 207 -4.88 -2.97 -11.61
N THR A 208 -6.19 -3.02 -11.37
CA THR A 208 -7.20 -3.15 -12.43
C THR A 208 -7.27 -1.88 -13.28
N ASN A 209 -7.36 -2.02 -14.59
CA ASN A 209 -7.56 -0.90 -15.51
C ASN A 209 -8.91 -0.20 -15.26
N SER A 210 -8.93 1.13 -15.30
CA SER A 210 -10.11 1.95 -15.01
C SER A 210 -11.32 1.63 -15.90
N LYS A 211 -11.11 1.22 -17.15
CA LYS A 211 -12.18 0.80 -18.06
C LYS A 211 -12.95 -0.44 -17.60
N LEU A 212 -12.34 -1.25 -16.71
CA LEU A 212 -12.99 -2.43 -16.13
C LEU A 212 -13.70 -2.10 -14.81
N LEU A 213 -13.49 -0.90 -14.28
CA LEU A 213 -14.03 -0.41 -13.02
C LEU A 213 -15.18 0.56 -13.18
N PHE A 214 -15.12 1.41 -14.21
CA PHE A 214 -16.06 2.50 -14.44
C PHE A 214 -16.56 2.54 -15.90
N ASP A 215 -17.80 2.91 -16.08
CA ASP A 215 -18.35 3.21 -17.39
C ASP A 215 -17.95 4.62 -17.88
N ASN A 216 -18.43 5.00 -19.06
CA ASN A 216 -18.15 6.32 -19.66
C ASN A 216 -18.73 7.51 -18.87
N ARG A 217 -19.60 7.27 -17.88
CA ARG A 217 -20.16 8.28 -16.98
C ARG A 217 -19.48 8.25 -15.62
N HIS A 218 -18.39 7.49 -15.50
CA HIS A 218 -17.67 7.27 -14.25
C HIS A 218 -18.54 6.60 -13.15
N GLU A 219 -19.51 5.78 -13.56
CA GLU A 219 -20.28 4.94 -12.64
C GLU A 219 -19.60 3.59 -12.46
N VAL A 220 -19.67 3.08 -11.24
CA VAL A 220 -19.11 1.77 -10.86
C VAL A 220 -19.79 0.65 -11.65
N ILE A 221 -19.00 -0.19 -12.29
CA ILE A 221 -19.46 -1.37 -13.04
C ILE A 221 -18.80 -2.65 -12.51
N ASN A 222 -19.29 -3.81 -12.97
CA ASN A 222 -18.65 -5.12 -12.71
C ASN A 222 -18.43 -5.40 -11.22
N GLN A 223 -19.43 -5.19 -10.38
CA GLN A 223 -19.31 -5.42 -8.94
C GLN A 223 -20.35 -6.46 -8.47
N SER A 224 -19.93 -7.36 -7.58
CA SER A 224 -20.77 -8.38 -6.95
C SER A 224 -21.12 -8.07 -5.49
N GLY A 225 -20.72 -6.92 -4.99
CA GLY A 225 -21.00 -6.47 -3.64
C GLY A 225 -19.75 -6.14 -2.82
N PRO A 226 -19.96 -5.70 -1.57
CA PRO A 226 -18.88 -5.27 -0.69
C PRO A 226 -17.96 -6.42 -0.27
N LEU A 227 -16.67 -6.12 -0.16
CA LEU A 227 -15.61 -7.01 0.33
C LEU A 227 -14.57 -6.22 1.11
N ASP A 228 -13.93 -6.86 2.07
CA ASP A 228 -12.69 -6.30 2.61
C ASP A 228 -11.56 -6.44 1.59
N ILE A 229 -10.93 -5.31 1.23
CA ILE A 229 -9.95 -5.22 0.16
C ILE A 229 -8.61 -4.71 0.70
N TRP A 230 -7.53 -5.39 0.27
CA TRP A 230 -6.16 -4.96 0.50
C TRP A 230 -5.43 -4.80 -0.83
N GLN A 231 -4.84 -3.64 -1.03
CA GLN A 231 -4.12 -3.27 -2.25
C GLN A 231 -2.67 -2.93 -1.90
N SER A 232 -1.75 -3.85 -2.18
CA SER A 232 -0.32 -3.59 -2.02
C SER A 232 0.25 -2.96 -3.29
N ARG A 233 1.03 -1.89 -3.12
CA ARG A 233 1.83 -1.29 -4.17
C ARG A 233 3.27 -1.16 -3.69
N LEU A 234 4.21 -1.34 -4.59
CA LEU A 234 5.63 -1.16 -4.32
C LEU A 234 6.10 0.08 -5.08
N GLU A 235 6.70 1.04 -4.42
CA GLU A 235 6.96 2.40 -4.92
C GLU A 235 7.62 2.44 -6.31
N LEU A 236 8.56 1.53 -6.58
CA LEU A 236 9.32 1.48 -7.83
C LEU A 236 8.73 0.54 -8.87
N ASP A 237 7.61 -0.10 -8.55
CA ASP A 237 6.97 -1.07 -9.44
C ASP A 237 6.43 -0.38 -10.70
N LYS A 238 6.96 -0.80 -11.86
CA LYS A 238 6.56 -0.31 -13.18
C LYS A 238 5.94 -1.40 -14.06
N VAL A 239 5.61 -2.54 -13.46
CA VAL A 239 5.02 -3.69 -14.14
C VAL A 239 3.61 -3.95 -13.57
N PRO A 240 2.59 -4.17 -14.37
CA PRO A 240 2.58 -4.12 -15.83
C PRO A 240 2.85 -2.72 -16.37
N PRO A 241 3.08 -2.60 -17.68
CA PRO A 241 3.28 -1.30 -18.31
C PRO A 241 2.16 -0.34 -17.93
N HIS A 242 2.52 0.94 -17.84
CA HIS A 242 1.61 1.99 -17.47
C HIS A 242 0.36 1.99 -18.33
N TYR A 243 -0.78 2.08 -17.69
CA TYR A 243 -2.05 2.35 -18.36
C TYR A 243 -2.09 3.81 -18.85
N ARG A 244 -3.17 4.19 -19.54
CA ARG A 244 -3.32 5.56 -20.07
C ARG A 244 -3.29 6.63 -18.99
N GLU A 245 -3.82 6.30 -17.83
CA GLU A 245 -3.91 7.18 -16.66
C GLU A 245 -2.56 7.37 -15.96
N GLY A 246 -1.59 6.49 -16.22
CA GLY A 246 -0.37 6.43 -15.41
C GLY A 246 -0.56 5.74 -14.07
N ASP A 247 0.52 5.61 -13.29
CA ASP A 247 0.54 4.78 -12.09
C ASP A 247 -0.34 5.33 -10.97
N HIS A 248 -0.19 6.62 -10.63
CA HIS A 248 -0.96 7.23 -9.55
C HIS A 248 -2.46 7.23 -9.85
N GLU A 249 -2.85 7.56 -11.06
CA GLU A 249 -4.25 7.59 -11.46
C GLU A 249 -4.86 6.20 -11.43
N THR A 250 -4.14 5.18 -11.89
CA THR A 250 -4.61 3.80 -11.82
C THR A 250 -4.83 3.35 -10.37
N ILE A 251 -3.92 3.70 -9.45
CA ILE A 251 -4.07 3.41 -8.03
C ILE A 251 -5.29 4.14 -7.46
N ARG A 252 -5.46 5.43 -7.76
CA ARG A 252 -6.61 6.22 -7.32
C ARG A 252 -7.94 5.66 -7.82
N TYR A 253 -8.04 5.23 -9.08
CA TYR A 253 -9.26 4.58 -9.60
C TYR A 253 -9.58 3.27 -8.88
N ASN A 254 -8.57 2.46 -8.54
CA ASN A 254 -8.79 1.23 -7.77
C ASN A 254 -9.24 1.53 -6.33
N LEU A 255 -8.67 2.55 -5.69
CA LEU A 255 -9.12 3.02 -4.38
C LEU A 255 -10.55 3.57 -4.43
N GLU A 256 -10.85 4.44 -5.39
CA GLU A 256 -12.17 5.03 -5.58
C GLU A 256 -13.24 3.97 -5.81
N TYR A 257 -12.96 2.99 -6.71
CA TYR A 257 -13.87 1.90 -6.98
C TYR A 257 -14.30 1.17 -5.71
N TRP A 258 -13.33 0.66 -4.96
CA TRP A 258 -13.63 -0.10 -3.75
C TRP A 258 -14.16 0.78 -2.62
N ASN A 259 -13.76 2.03 -2.53
CA ASN A 259 -14.33 2.97 -1.57
C ASN A 259 -15.83 3.22 -1.84
N ARG A 260 -16.23 3.35 -3.10
CA ARG A 260 -17.65 3.47 -3.49
C ARG A 260 -18.43 2.18 -3.21
N VAL A 261 -17.90 1.02 -3.61
CA VAL A 261 -18.54 -0.29 -3.38
C VAL A 261 -18.72 -0.58 -1.89
N ASN A 262 -17.72 -0.25 -1.08
CA ASN A 262 -17.68 -0.55 0.35
C ASN A 262 -18.32 0.54 1.23
N GLY A 263 -18.69 1.68 0.65
CA GLY A 263 -19.22 2.83 1.40
C GLY A 263 -18.20 3.36 2.42
N CYS A 264 -16.96 3.59 1.96
CA CYS A 264 -15.86 4.04 2.81
C CYS A 264 -15.96 5.52 3.16
N ASP A 265 -15.34 5.88 4.29
CA ASP A 265 -15.14 7.28 4.68
C ASP A 265 -14.36 8.04 3.62
N ALA A 266 -14.62 9.35 3.49
CA ALA A 266 -14.00 10.20 2.48
C ALA A 266 -12.48 10.36 2.69
N LEU A 267 -12.02 10.35 3.94
CA LEU A 267 -10.60 10.45 4.28
C LEU A 267 -10.11 9.11 4.87
N PRO A 268 -8.93 8.63 4.47
CA PRO A 268 -8.32 7.49 5.12
C PRO A 268 -7.72 7.88 6.47
N GLN A 269 -7.42 6.88 7.28
CA GLN A 269 -6.50 6.99 8.39
C GLN A 269 -5.11 6.57 7.91
N ILE A 270 -4.11 7.44 8.07
CA ILE A 270 -2.75 7.17 7.58
C ILE A 270 -1.88 6.63 8.70
N GLY A 271 -1.04 5.64 8.36
CA GLY A 271 0.02 5.12 9.21
C GLY A 271 1.28 4.85 8.39
N ILE A 272 2.41 5.40 8.80
CA ILE A 272 3.69 5.15 8.14
C ILE A 272 4.66 4.52 9.14
N ARG A 273 5.13 3.31 8.84
CA ARG A 273 6.07 2.56 9.67
C ARG A 273 7.35 2.32 8.88
N ASP A 274 8.36 3.19 9.10
CA ASP A 274 9.58 3.26 8.31
C ASP A 274 9.27 3.35 6.81
N GLU A 275 9.50 2.31 6.01
CA GLU A 275 9.23 2.27 4.57
C GLU A 275 7.79 1.85 4.20
N TYR A 276 7.03 1.32 5.15
CA TYR A 276 5.64 0.88 4.92
C TYR A 276 4.65 2.03 5.13
N ASN A 277 3.90 2.35 4.10
CA ASN A 277 2.92 3.43 4.08
C ASN A 277 1.52 2.84 3.92
N PHE A 278 0.63 3.13 4.86
CA PHE A 278 -0.73 2.61 4.87
C PHE A 278 -1.75 3.73 4.80
N ALA A 279 -2.78 3.53 3.97
CA ALA A 279 -4.01 4.31 3.99
C ALA A 279 -5.18 3.37 4.26
N PHE A 280 -5.80 3.49 5.43
CA PHE A 280 -6.89 2.66 5.89
C PHE A 280 -8.22 3.39 5.71
N TYR A 281 -9.04 2.91 4.79
CA TYR A 281 -10.40 3.43 4.57
C TYR A 281 -11.40 2.53 5.29
N LYS A 282 -12.02 3.07 6.34
CA LYS A 282 -13.09 2.37 7.04
C LYS A 282 -14.38 2.51 6.23
N GLY A 283 -15.02 1.39 5.92
CA GLY A 283 -16.29 1.40 5.20
C GLY A 283 -17.45 0.92 6.04
N SER A 284 -18.64 1.36 5.68
CA SER A 284 -19.90 0.91 6.32
C SER A 284 -20.28 -0.52 5.93
N GLN A 285 -19.75 -1.02 4.83
CA GLN A 285 -20.06 -2.34 4.28
C GLN A 285 -18.82 -3.24 4.10
N GLY A 286 -17.62 -2.65 3.97
CA GLY A 286 -16.35 -3.32 3.84
C GLY A 286 -15.21 -2.31 3.93
N ASN A 287 -14.02 -2.74 4.32
CA ASN A 287 -12.86 -1.88 4.45
C ASN A 287 -12.03 -1.92 3.16
N ASN A 288 -11.27 -0.86 2.91
CA ASN A 288 -10.32 -0.81 1.82
C ASN A 288 -8.97 -0.29 2.34
N VAL A 289 -7.89 -1.01 2.07
CA VAL A 289 -6.55 -0.67 2.56
C VAL A 289 -5.61 -0.55 1.38
N LEU A 290 -4.89 0.56 1.30
CA LEU A 290 -3.69 0.70 0.48
C LEU A 290 -2.46 0.51 1.36
N MET A 291 -1.55 -0.35 0.92
CA MET A 291 -0.18 -0.43 1.41
C MET A 291 0.77 -0.07 0.28
N ASP A 292 1.58 0.96 0.46
CA ASP A 292 2.68 1.30 -0.45
C ASP A 292 4.02 1.16 0.27
N VAL A 293 4.95 0.40 -0.31
CA VAL A 293 6.26 0.13 0.32
C VAL A 293 7.35 0.86 -0.44
N LYS A 294 8.02 1.76 0.27
CA LYS A 294 9.09 2.58 -0.28
C LYS A 294 10.30 1.74 -0.69
N ASN A 295 10.99 2.18 -1.77
CA ASN A 295 12.21 1.55 -2.28
C ASN A 295 12.06 0.08 -2.70
N ARG A 296 10.85 -0.38 -3.03
CA ARG A 296 10.59 -1.75 -3.50
C ARG A 296 10.16 -1.77 -4.95
N ASP A 297 10.53 -2.83 -5.64
CA ASP A 297 10.18 -3.08 -7.04
C ASP A 297 9.08 -4.16 -7.14
N HIS A 298 8.67 -4.48 -8.38
CA HIS A 298 7.58 -5.39 -8.69
C HIS A 298 7.63 -6.72 -7.94
N GLY A 299 6.57 -7.02 -7.23
CA GLY A 299 6.44 -8.28 -6.50
C GLY A 299 5.52 -8.17 -5.29
N GLN A 300 5.92 -8.83 -4.23
CA GLN A 300 5.24 -8.87 -2.95
C GLN A 300 6.30 -8.92 -1.85
N THR A 301 6.13 -8.16 -0.78
CA THR A 301 7.05 -8.26 0.36
C THR A 301 6.83 -9.57 1.11
N PHE A 302 7.87 -10.04 1.78
CA PHE A 302 7.79 -11.33 2.49
C PHE A 302 6.74 -11.33 3.61
N ASP A 303 6.53 -10.20 4.25
CA ASP A 303 5.58 -9.99 5.34
C ASP A 303 4.17 -9.58 4.89
N ASP A 304 3.93 -9.41 3.58
CA ASP A 304 2.62 -9.02 3.04
C ASP A 304 1.49 -9.94 3.51
N ALA A 305 1.69 -11.26 3.49
CA ALA A 305 0.70 -12.23 3.95
C ALA A 305 0.35 -12.06 5.44
N GLU A 306 1.36 -11.78 6.27
CA GLU A 306 1.15 -11.52 7.71
C GLU A 306 0.37 -10.21 7.90
N LEU A 307 0.74 -9.14 7.20
CA LEU A 307 0.07 -7.85 7.31
C LEU A 307 -1.38 -7.91 6.84
N VAL A 308 -1.64 -8.57 5.70
CA VAL A 308 -3.00 -8.79 5.18
C VAL A 308 -3.85 -9.57 6.18
N TRP A 309 -3.31 -10.65 6.73
CA TRP A 309 -4.02 -11.44 7.71
C TRP A 309 -4.28 -10.68 9.00
N ASP A 310 -3.23 -10.10 9.58
CA ASP A 310 -3.30 -9.47 10.90
C ASP A 310 -4.19 -8.22 10.93
N TYR A 311 -4.16 -7.41 9.87
CA TYR A 311 -4.91 -6.15 9.82
C TYR A 311 -6.30 -6.28 9.19
N LEU A 312 -6.57 -7.33 8.38
CA LEU A 312 -7.79 -7.41 7.62
C LEU A 312 -8.47 -8.78 7.70
N PHE A 313 -7.87 -9.84 7.12
CA PHE A 313 -8.57 -11.11 6.93
C PHE A 313 -8.97 -11.80 8.23
N SER A 314 -8.16 -11.69 9.28
CA SER A 314 -8.50 -12.29 10.59
C SER A 314 -9.79 -11.73 11.19
N GLY A 315 -10.16 -10.50 10.82
CA GLY A 315 -11.29 -9.76 11.35
C GLY A 315 -12.55 -9.79 10.49
N CYS A 316 -12.52 -10.29 9.25
CA CYS A 316 -13.69 -10.27 8.38
C CYS A 316 -14.24 -11.67 8.07
N TYR A 317 -15.57 -11.77 7.94
CA TYR A 317 -16.26 -13.00 7.57
C TYR A 317 -17.65 -12.71 6.98
N LYS A 318 -18.19 -13.64 6.20
CA LYS A 318 -19.56 -13.60 5.72
C LYS A 318 -20.45 -14.55 6.52
N ASP A 319 -21.67 -14.12 6.81
CA ASP A 319 -22.69 -14.99 7.38
C ASP A 319 -23.38 -15.86 6.29
N GLU A 320 -24.30 -16.71 6.70
CA GLU A 320 -25.03 -17.60 5.78
C GLU A 320 -25.90 -16.85 4.75
N SER A 321 -26.22 -15.57 5.00
CA SER A 321 -26.92 -14.71 4.04
C SER A 321 -25.98 -14.06 3.02
N GLY A 322 -24.67 -14.25 3.16
CA GLY A 322 -23.62 -13.63 2.33
C GLY A 322 -23.27 -12.20 2.75
N ARG A 323 -23.79 -11.71 3.88
CA ARG A 323 -23.48 -10.38 4.40
C ARG A 323 -22.12 -10.39 5.08
N LEU A 324 -21.30 -9.39 4.75
CA LEU A 324 -19.99 -9.18 5.37
C LEU A 324 -20.12 -8.63 6.79
N HIS A 325 -19.36 -9.19 7.69
CA HIS A 325 -19.25 -8.80 9.08
C HIS A 325 -17.80 -8.58 9.48
N HIS A 326 -17.61 -7.75 10.48
CA HIS A 326 -16.31 -7.46 11.07
C HIS A 326 -16.29 -7.81 12.56
N SER A 327 -15.23 -8.49 12.96
CA SER A 327 -14.80 -8.67 14.35
C SER A 327 -13.47 -7.92 14.54
N GLU A 328 -12.96 -7.87 15.76
CA GLU A 328 -11.65 -7.27 15.99
C GLU A 328 -10.58 -8.09 15.26
N PRO A 329 -9.79 -7.47 14.37
CA PRO A 329 -8.71 -8.15 13.68
C PRO A 329 -7.58 -8.48 14.66
N ARG A 330 -6.69 -9.39 14.27
CA ARG A 330 -5.56 -9.80 15.12
C ARG A 330 -4.70 -8.64 15.58
N LYS A 331 -4.49 -7.65 14.72
CA LYS A 331 -3.82 -6.39 15.05
C LYS A 331 -4.70 -5.22 14.63
N LYS A 332 -4.77 -4.21 15.49
CA LYS A 332 -5.38 -2.93 15.12
C LYS A 332 -4.54 -2.24 14.07
N TRP A 333 -5.20 -1.51 13.18
CA TRP A 333 -4.53 -0.69 12.17
C TRP A 333 -3.46 0.20 12.82
N CYS A 334 -2.29 0.25 12.19
CA CYS A 334 -1.15 1.05 12.67
C CYS A 334 -1.29 2.53 12.29
N VAL A 335 -2.40 3.15 12.66
CA VAL A 335 -2.68 4.55 12.38
C VAL A 335 -1.74 5.46 13.18
N ASP A 336 -1.29 6.55 12.55
CA ASP A 336 -0.53 7.60 13.21
C ASP A 336 -1.50 8.54 13.93
N GLU A 337 -1.52 8.48 15.26
CA GLU A 337 -2.37 9.35 16.09
C GLU A 337 -1.87 10.80 16.09
N VAL A 338 -0.57 10.98 15.89
CA VAL A 338 0.09 12.28 15.75
C VAL A 338 0.70 12.33 14.36
N ASN A 339 0.09 13.08 13.49
CA ASN A 339 0.62 13.31 12.15
C ASN A 339 0.22 14.67 11.61
N PHE A 340 1.09 15.24 10.78
CA PHE A 340 0.68 16.30 9.88
C PHE A 340 1.40 16.18 8.54
N ALA A 341 0.77 16.72 7.49
CA ALA A 341 1.41 16.88 6.20
C ALA A 341 1.01 18.19 5.52
N VAL A 342 1.93 18.71 4.72
CA VAL A 342 1.68 19.82 3.81
C VAL A 342 2.21 19.46 2.43
N ALA A 343 1.63 20.03 1.39
CA ALA A 343 2.07 19.84 0.03
C ALA A 343 2.40 21.18 -0.64
N LYS A 344 3.41 21.18 -1.50
CA LYS A 344 3.80 22.34 -2.27
C LYS A 344 2.61 22.94 -3.01
N ASP A 345 2.46 24.26 -2.95
CA ASP A 345 1.43 25.08 -3.59
C ASP A 345 -0.01 24.79 -3.11
N CYS A 346 -0.20 23.96 -2.07
CA CYS A 346 -1.50 23.66 -1.47
C CYS A 346 -1.79 24.59 -0.28
N ARG A 347 -3.08 24.95 -0.12
CA ARG A 347 -3.60 25.77 0.99
C ARG A 347 -4.21 24.94 2.12
N LYS A 348 -4.16 23.65 2.03
CA LYS A 348 -4.63 22.75 3.07
C LYS A 348 -3.45 22.02 3.69
N ALA A 349 -3.61 21.64 4.94
CA ALA A 349 -2.73 20.75 5.68
C ALA A 349 -3.51 19.54 6.18
N TRP A 350 -2.84 18.41 6.21
CA TRP A 350 -3.31 17.21 6.90
C TRP A 350 -2.87 17.28 8.35
N VAL A 351 -3.79 17.20 9.29
CA VAL A 351 -3.48 17.29 10.73
C VAL A 351 -4.28 16.23 11.48
N ASN A 352 -3.60 15.26 12.10
CA ASN A 352 -4.21 14.18 12.89
C ASN A 352 -5.37 13.48 12.16
N ASN A 353 -5.12 13.08 10.90
CA ASN A 353 -6.10 12.45 9.98
C ASN A 353 -7.33 13.33 9.65
N GLY A 354 -7.19 14.64 9.75
CA GLY A 354 -8.17 15.64 9.32
C GLY A 354 -7.55 16.67 8.37
N ILE A 355 -8.40 17.50 7.76
CA ILE A 355 -7.98 18.58 6.86
C ILE A 355 -8.18 19.93 7.54
N MET A 356 -7.19 20.80 7.42
CA MET A 356 -7.16 22.17 7.95
C MET A 356 -6.72 23.14 6.85
N GLU A 357 -7.32 24.34 6.80
CA GLU A 357 -6.90 25.40 5.88
C GLU A 357 -5.66 26.13 6.40
N LEU A 358 -4.74 26.45 5.49
CA LEU A 358 -3.60 27.31 5.75
C LEU A 358 -3.92 28.76 5.35
N HIS A 359 -3.37 29.74 6.05
CA HIS A 359 -3.54 31.15 5.70
C HIS A 359 -2.98 31.48 4.30
N LYS A 360 -1.88 30.84 3.92
CA LYS A 360 -1.27 30.89 2.58
C LYS A 360 -0.79 29.51 2.14
N PRO A 361 -0.64 29.28 0.83
CA PRO A 361 -0.11 28.01 0.34
C PRO A 361 1.27 27.69 0.90
N CYS A 362 1.53 26.41 1.19
CA CYS A 362 2.86 25.92 1.47
C CYS A 362 3.76 26.16 0.23
N PHE A 363 5.00 26.58 0.43
CA PHE A 363 5.98 26.68 -0.63
C PHE A 363 7.34 26.16 -0.15
N PHE A 364 8.23 25.88 -1.08
CA PHE A 364 9.58 25.46 -0.75
C PHE A 364 10.55 26.62 -0.89
N TRP A 365 11.34 26.85 0.16
CA TRP A 365 12.37 27.86 0.22
C TRP A 365 13.76 27.23 0.18
N GLU A 366 14.59 27.67 -0.78
CA GLU A 366 15.93 27.16 -0.97
C GLU A 366 16.96 27.94 -0.15
N LYS A 367 17.72 27.22 0.68
CA LYS A 367 18.91 27.77 1.34
C LYS A 367 20.05 27.84 0.35
N ILE A 368 20.35 29.02 -0.12
CA ILE A 368 21.36 29.26 -1.16
C ILE A 368 22.65 29.77 -0.53
N LYS A 369 23.78 29.25 -0.97
CA LYS A 369 25.12 29.79 -0.72
C LYS A 369 25.76 30.23 -2.02
N TYR A 370 26.22 31.47 -2.07
CA TYR A 370 27.09 31.91 -3.14
C TYR A 370 28.53 31.43 -2.90
N HIS A 371 29.15 30.86 -3.90
CA HIS A 371 30.47 30.25 -3.79
C HIS A 371 31.48 30.89 -4.74
N GLY A 372 32.66 31.28 -4.18
CA GLY A 372 33.82 31.74 -4.91
C GLY A 372 33.66 33.08 -5.61
N LEU A 373 34.71 33.46 -6.33
CA LEU A 373 34.80 34.74 -7.07
C LEU A 373 33.80 34.83 -8.23
N ASN A 374 33.28 33.70 -8.71
CA ASN A 374 32.35 33.64 -9.84
C ASN A 374 30.88 33.78 -9.45
N GLY A 375 30.56 33.91 -8.17
CA GLY A 375 29.18 34.13 -7.70
C GLY A 375 28.19 33.01 -7.98
N ASN A 376 28.67 31.78 -8.20
CA ASN A 376 27.79 30.64 -8.44
C ASN A 376 26.90 30.34 -7.21
N ALA A 377 25.60 30.27 -7.42
CA ALA A 377 24.66 29.85 -6.39
C ALA A 377 24.68 28.33 -6.22
N ILE A 378 24.76 27.88 -4.97
CA ILE A 378 24.69 26.47 -4.61
C ILE A 378 23.52 26.28 -3.62
N VAL A 379 22.52 25.47 -4.00
CA VAL A 379 21.42 25.09 -3.12
C VAL A 379 21.97 24.13 -2.06
N ARG A 380 21.79 24.47 -0.79
CA ARG A 380 22.26 23.70 0.37
C ARG A 380 21.14 22.96 1.09
N GLY A 381 19.91 23.20 0.72
CA GLY A 381 18.71 22.58 1.24
C GLY A 381 17.49 23.26 0.69
N SER A 382 16.38 22.57 0.69
CA SER A 382 15.06 23.08 0.34
C SER A 382 14.09 22.63 1.44
N TYR A 383 13.31 23.56 1.95
CA TYR A 383 12.46 23.33 3.12
C TYR A 383 11.04 23.82 2.86
N ALA A 384 10.04 23.13 3.37
CA ALA A 384 8.66 23.56 3.31
C ALA A 384 8.42 24.74 4.27
N TYR A 385 7.89 25.82 3.72
CA TYR A 385 7.56 27.04 4.45
C TYR A 385 6.07 27.25 4.50
N ILE A 386 5.58 27.58 5.69
CA ILE A 386 4.19 28.01 5.92
C ILE A 386 4.18 29.28 6.76
N PRO A 387 3.08 30.06 6.71
CA PRO A 387 2.92 31.24 7.55
C PRO A 387 3.02 30.91 9.04
N VAL A 388 3.63 31.82 9.80
CA VAL A 388 3.66 31.72 11.28
C VAL A 388 2.25 31.70 11.86
N SER A 389 1.28 32.39 11.21
CA SER A 389 -0.13 32.31 11.54
C SER A 389 -0.71 30.89 11.46
N SER A 390 -0.37 30.15 10.40
CA SER A 390 -0.77 28.74 10.25
C SER A 390 -0.08 27.82 11.26
N LEU A 391 1.20 28.10 11.61
CA LEU A 391 1.87 27.38 12.70
C LEU A 391 1.15 27.57 14.03
N ALA A 392 0.71 28.82 14.32
CA ALA A 392 -0.04 29.13 15.53
C ALA A 392 -1.32 28.29 15.66
N GLU A 393 -2.06 28.14 14.58
CA GLU A 393 -3.29 27.35 14.54
C GLU A 393 -3.01 25.84 14.65
N ILE A 394 -2.09 25.29 13.83
CA ILE A 394 -1.77 23.86 13.82
C ILE A 394 -1.28 23.38 15.18
N PHE A 395 -0.44 24.22 15.84
CA PHE A 395 0.21 23.84 17.10
C PHE A 395 -0.38 24.52 18.33
N HIS A 396 -1.59 25.10 18.19
CA HIS A 396 -2.40 25.70 19.28
C HIS A 396 -1.65 26.78 20.09
N MET A 397 -0.88 27.62 19.41
CA MET A 397 -0.14 28.72 20.01
C MET A 397 -0.85 30.07 19.79
N ARG A 398 -0.53 31.07 20.59
CA ARG A 398 -1.03 32.43 20.39
C ARG A 398 -0.05 33.24 19.56
N LEU A 399 -0.55 33.88 18.51
CA LEU A 399 0.26 34.76 17.64
C LEU A 399 0.15 36.22 18.08
N LYS A 400 1.29 36.89 18.16
CA LYS A 400 1.41 38.36 18.24
C LYS A 400 2.35 38.82 17.12
N THR A 401 2.02 39.91 16.45
CA THR A 401 2.89 40.47 15.39
C THR A 401 3.22 41.95 15.67
N GLU A 402 4.40 42.36 15.22
CA GLU A 402 4.90 43.75 15.27
C GLU A 402 5.51 44.13 13.90
N GLU A 403 5.84 45.38 13.71
CA GLU A 403 6.49 45.87 12.49
C GLU A 403 5.75 45.51 11.18
N ASN A 404 4.42 45.68 11.16
CA ASN A 404 3.56 45.29 10.02
C ASN A 404 3.69 43.81 9.64
N GLY A 405 3.82 42.91 10.65
CA GLY A 405 3.92 41.48 10.44
C GLY A 405 5.33 40.96 10.15
N ARG A 406 6.35 41.85 10.09
CA ARG A 406 7.74 41.47 9.85
C ARG A 406 8.43 40.82 11.06
N VAL A 407 7.83 40.98 12.25
CA VAL A 407 8.21 40.32 13.49
C VAL A 407 6.99 39.59 14.02
N ALA A 408 7.16 38.31 14.37
CA ALA A 408 6.10 37.46 14.91
C ALA A 408 6.55 36.76 16.18
N TYR A 409 5.66 36.67 17.14
CA TYR A 409 5.83 35.94 18.39
C TYR A 409 4.80 34.83 18.46
N LEU A 410 5.24 33.59 18.66
CA LEU A 410 4.40 32.45 19.01
C LEU A 410 4.51 32.22 20.51
N CYS A 411 3.39 32.39 21.23
CA CYS A 411 3.35 32.32 22.69
C CYS A 411 2.57 31.08 23.15
N GLY A 412 3.13 30.34 24.09
CA GLY A 412 2.60 29.13 24.67
C GLY A 412 3.32 27.87 24.16
N ALA A 413 3.09 26.77 24.81
CA ALA A 413 3.68 25.48 24.45
C ALA A 413 3.08 24.94 23.15
N PRO A 414 3.89 24.70 22.10
CA PRO A 414 3.39 24.05 20.88
C PRO A 414 2.92 22.63 21.18
N GLN A 415 1.75 22.27 20.63
CA GLN A 415 1.18 20.94 20.84
C GLN A 415 0.55 20.39 19.57
N ILE A 416 0.61 19.05 19.41
CA ILE A 416 -0.14 18.31 18.37
C ILE A 416 -0.56 16.95 18.93
N GLY A 417 -1.85 16.65 18.90
CA GLY A 417 -2.40 15.46 19.54
C GLY A 417 -1.98 15.39 21.02
N LYS A 418 -1.29 14.31 21.38
CA LYS A 418 -0.79 14.09 22.76
C LYS A 418 0.59 14.70 23.04
N ILE A 419 1.25 15.27 22.05
CA ILE A 419 2.58 15.85 22.19
C ILE A 419 2.47 17.32 22.57
N ILE A 420 3.13 17.72 23.67
CA ILE A 420 3.20 19.08 24.17
C ILE A 420 4.66 19.39 24.50
N SER A 421 5.16 20.53 24.01
CA SER A 421 6.52 21.01 24.33
C SER A 421 6.47 22.04 25.46
N GLU A 422 6.34 21.56 26.68
CA GLU A 422 6.19 22.39 27.88
C GLU A 422 7.38 23.35 28.14
N GLU A 423 8.53 23.09 27.52
CA GLU A 423 9.74 23.92 27.66
C GLU A 423 9.64 25.28 26.95
N VAL A 424 8.66 25.46 26.05
CA VAL A 424 8.53 26.64 25.21
C VAL A 424 7.47 27.57 25.76
N GLU A 425 7.87 28.80 26.10
CA GLU A 425 6.96 29.89 26.51
C GLU A 425 6.71 30.86 25.37
N GLU A 426 7.76 31.22 24.62
CA GLU A 426 7.71 32.17 23.51
C GLU A 426 8.77 31.89 22.46
N ILE A 427 8.40 32.05 21.19
CA ILE A 427 9.33 32.01 20.05
C ILE A 427 9.14 33.28 19.25
N GLN A 428 10.23 34.03 19.00
CA GLN A 428 10.25 35.22 18.18
C GLN A 428 10.94 34.94 16.84
N PHE A 429 10.30 35.32 15.75
CA PHE A 429 10.85 35.33 14.40
C PHE A 429 10.90 36.75 13.85
N ALA A 430 11.90 37.05 13.00
CA ALA A 430 11.98 38.32 12.30
C ALA A 430 12.42 38.09 10.84
N GLU A 431 11.80 38.84 9.93
CA GLU A 431 12.12 38.77 8.50
C GLU A 431 13.64 38.88 8.22
N GLY A 432 14.14 38.03 7.33
CA GLY A 432 15.53 37.96 6.90
C GLY A 432 16.51 37.37 7.92
N ASN A 433 16.04 36.98 9.11
CA ASN A 433 16.90 36.38 10.12
C ASN A 433 16.86 34.85 10.06
N ILE A 434 18.03 34.22 10.04
CA ILE A 434 18.21 32.79 10.28
C ILE A 434 18.17 32.45 11.78
N ALA A 435 18.40 33.44 12.64
CA ALA A 435 18.26 33.31 14.07
C ALA A 435 16.80 33.57 14.48
N CYS A 436 16.35 32.86 15.49
CA CYS A 436 15.11 33.13 16.23
C CYS A 436 15.46 33.22 17.72
N ILE A 437 14.54 33.75 18.53
CA ILE A 437 14.68 33.80 19.97
C ILE A 437 13.65 32.85 20.59
N VAL A 438 14.14 31.91 21.41
CA VAL A 438 13.29 30.97 22.15
C VAL A 438 13.53 31.20 23.63
N ASN A 439 12.52 31.63 24.39
CA ASN A 439 12.64 31.93 25.84
C ASN A 439 13.86 32.79 26.16
N ASN A 440 14.07 33.90 25.45
CA ASN A 440 15.24 34.81 25.55
C ASN A 440 16.61 34.21 25.16
N SER A 441 16.64 33.02 24.55
CA SER A 441 17.88 32.41 24.01
C SER A 441 17.87 32.44 22.49
N VAL A 442 19.03 32.80 21.90
CA VAL A 442 19.18 32.81 20.43
C VAL A 442 19.40 31.39 19.92
N GLU A 443 18.59 30.97 18.96
CA GLU A 443 18.72 29.69 18.27
C GLU A 443 18.81 29.89 16.75
N SER A 444 19.38 28.90 16.03
CA SER A 444 19.50 28.92 14.57
C SER A 444 18.44 28.06 13.92
N MET A 445 17.72 28.61 12.97
CA MET A 445 16.83 27.86 12.06
C MET A 445 17.65 27.23 10.92
N TYR A 446 16.99 26.43 10.08
CA TYR A 446 17.61 25.83 8.88
C TYR A 446 17.87 26.90 7.80
N ALA A 447 16.97 27.85 7.62
CA ALA A 447 17.07 28.99 6.74
C ALA A 447 16.33 30.19 7.35
N GLU A 448 16.46 31.36 6.77
CA GLU A 448 15.88 32.61 7.26
C GLU A 448 14.35 32.64 7.22
N ALA A 449 13.74 33.39 8.12
CA ALA A 449 12.31 33.71 8.04
C ALA A 449 12.07 34.67 6.86
N VAL A 450 11.05 34.45 6.04
CA VAL A 450 10.79 35.23 4.84
C VAL A 450 9.36 35.75 4.79
N MET A 451 9.21 37.00 4.28
CA MET A 451 7.88 37.53 3.98
C MET A 451 7.40 37.04 2.63
N LYS A 452 6.22 36.42 2.57
CA LYS A 452 5.55 36.07 1.34
C LYS A 452 4.09 36.51 1.41
N GLU A 453 3.66 37.32 0.44
CA GLU A 453 2.28 37.85 0.37
C GLU A 453 1.77 38.46 1.68
N ASN A 454 2.61 39.26 2.34
CA ASN A 454 2.37 39.92 3.63
C ASN A 454 2.24 38.99 4.85
N GLU A 455 2.68 37.74 4.76
CA GLU A 455 2.78 36.80 5.85
C GLU A 455 4.25 36.43 6.11
N LEU A 456 4.66 36.43 7.38
CA LEU A 456 5.96 35.91 7.78
C LEU A 456 5.91 34.39 7.80
N CYS A 457 6.81 33.74 7.07
CA CYS A 457 6.88 32.30 6.87
C CYS A 457 8.19 31.74 7.39
N VAL A 458 8.17 30.52 7.94
CA VAL A 458 9.35 29.80 8.45
C VAL A 458 9.29 28.34 8.08
N SER A 459 10.44 27.63 8.20
CA SER A 459 10.53 26.21 7.92
C SER A 459 9.71 25.37 8.90
N LEU A 460 8.76 24.63 8.35
CA LEU A 460 7.91 23.70 9.09
C LEU A 460 8.72 22.53 9.64
N GLU A 461 9.65 21.97 8.85
CA GLU A 461 10.48 20.82 9.26
C GLU A 461 11.38 21.19 10.45
N TRP A 462 11.96 22.40 10.43
CA TRP A 462 12.75 22.87 11.57
C TRP A 462 11.88 22.97 12.82
N PHE A 463 10.71 23.60 12.70
CA PHE A 463 9.77 23.78 13.81
C PHE A 463 9.34 22.44 14.42
N ALA A 464 8.91 21.50 13.58
CA ALA A 464 8.44 20.19 13.98
C ALA A 464 9.52 19.36 14.70
N ARG A 465 10.71 19.35 14.15
CA ARG A 465 11.85 18.62 14.75
C ARG A 465 12.34 19.26 16.02
N ARG A 466 12.45 20.60 16.02
CA ARG A 466 13.03 21.33 17.16
C ARG A 466 12.13 21.29 18.39
N PHE A 467 10.86 21.57 18.23
CA PHE A 467 9.94 21.77 19.36
C PHE A 467 9.15 20.49 19.69
N LEU A 468 8.72 19.75 18.69
CA LEU A 468 7.86 18.59 18.90
C LEU A 468 8.58 17.24 18.78
N LYS A 469 9.86 17.27 18.44
CA LYS A 469 10.71 16.07 18.26
C LYS A 469 10.15 15.06 17.24
N LEU A 470 9.38 15.57 16.25
CA LEU A 470 8.80 14.72 15.23
C LEU A 470 9.83 14.22 14.22
N SER A 471 9.62 13.02 13.73
CA SER A 471 10.25 12.50 12.52
C SER A 471 9.60 13.16 11.31
N VAL A 472 10.41 13.69 10.40
CA VAL A 472 9.94 14.39 9.21
C VAL A 472 10.56 13.75 7.99
N SER A 473 9.73 13.39 7.03
CA SER A 473 10.12 12.88 5.71
C SER A 473 9.48 13.71 4.60
N GLU A 474 10.13 13.75 3.45
CA GLU A 474 9.65 14.47 2.26
C GLU A 474 9.70 13.54 1.05
N CYS A 475 8.70 13.64 0.20
CA CYS A 475 8.66 12.98 -1.09
C CYS A 475 7.81 13.82 -2.05
N ASP A 476 8.35 14.11 -3.22
CA ASP A 476 7.65 14.80 -4.30
C ASP A 476 6.91 16.08 -3.86
N GLY A 477 7.54 16.90 -3.02
CA GLY A 477 6.97 18.14 -2.51
C GLY A 477 5.85 17.97 -1.47
N VAL A 478 5.70 16.80 -0.90
CA VAL A 478 4.86 16.54 0.27
C VAL A 478 5.75 16.28 1.48
N VAL A 479 5.60 17.07 2.52
CA VAL A 479 6.26 16.88 3.80
C VAL A 479 5.29 16.22 4.76
N TYR A 480 5.71 15.09 5.34
CA TYR A 480 4.97 14.34 6.35
C TYR A 480 5.75 14.26 7.66
N ALA A 481 5.08 14.43 8.78
CA ALA A 481 5.70 14.32 10.09
C ALA A 481 4.82 13.55 11.08
N THR A 482 5.47 12.75 11.93
CA THR A 482 4.84 11.94 12.97
C THR A 482 5.80 11.70 14.14
N ASP A 483 5.33 11.10 15.23
CA ASP A 483 6.07 10.89 16.49
C ASP A 483 7.04 9.69 16.47
N HIS A 484 7.22 9.04 15.34
CA HIS A 484 8.12 7.89 15.16
C HIS A 484 8.78 7.90 13.78
N PRO A 485 9.81 7.07 13.52
CA PRO A 485 10.48 7.02 12.23
C PRO A 485 9.49 6.70 11.09
N SER A 486 9.52 7.54 10.06
CA SER A 486 8.63 7.45 8.90
C SER A 486 9.37 7.87 7.64
N ARG A 487 9.07 7.20 6.52
CA ARG A 487 9.57 7.50 5.19
C ARG A 487 8.40 7.48 4.22
N ILE A 488 7.87 8.67 3.92
CA ILE A 488 6.76 8.78 2.99
C ILE A 488 7.18 8.29 1.60
N SER A 489 6.34 7.43 1.00
CA SER A 489 6.51 6.89 -0.34
C SER A 489 5.90 7.80 -1.40
N TRP A 490 6.25 7.56 -2.66
CA TRP A 490 5.78 8.38 -3.78
C TRP A 490 4.26 8.31 -3.98
N HIS A 491 3.67 7.10 -3.92
CA HIS A 491 2.22 6.95 -4.07
C HIS A 491 1.45 7.49 -2.87
N MET A 492 1.99 7.37 -1.65
CA MET A 492 1.38 7.97 -0.47
C MET A 492 1.44 9.51 -0.51
N ALA A 493 2.55 10.08 -0.98
CA ALA A 493 2.67 11.52 -1.17
C ALA A 493 1.63 12.04 -2.18
N ASP A 494 1.45 11.37 -3.32
CA ASP A 494 0.43 11.71 -4.30
C ASP A 494 -0.99 11.59 -3.73
N LEU A 495 -1.27 10.52 -2.97
CA LEU A 495 -2.56 10.34 -2.31
C LEU A 495 -2.86 11.49 -1.33
N ILE A 496 -1.93 11.83 -0.45
CA ILE A 496 -2.08 12.96 0.48
C ILE A 496 -2.32 14.26 -0.28
N ARG A 497 -1.51 14.55 -1.31
CA ARG A 497 -1.68 15.75 -2.14
C ARG A 497 -3.08 15.85 -2.73
N THR A 498 -3.67 14.74 -3.18
CA THR A 498 -5.03 14.71 -3.74
C THR A 498 -6.08 15.25 -2.75
N TYR A 499 -5.89 15.05 -1.44
CA TYR A 499 -6.79 15.60 -0.42
C TYR A 499 -6.47 17.05 -0.04
N LEU A 500 -5.24 17.52 -0.29
CA LEU A 500 -4.79 18.88 0.04
C LEU A 500 -5.03 19.89 -1.09
N THR A 501 -5.32 19.45 -2.29
CA THR A 501 -5.76 20.29 -3.41
C THR A 501 -7.27 20.51 -3.36
#